data_9d136b9e3466cb3a322346168d518c97
#
_entry.id   9d136b9e3466cb3a322346168d518c97
#
_cell.length_a   1.000
_cell.length_b   1.000
_cell.length_c   1.000
_cell.angle_alpha   90.00
_cell.angle_beta   90.00
_cell.angle_gamma   90.00
#
_symmetry.space_group_name_H-M   'P 1'
#
loop_
_entity.id
_entity.type
_entity.pdbx_description
1 polymer ?
#
loop_
_entity_poly.entity_id
_entity_poly.type
_entity_poly.pdbx_seq_one_letter_code
_entity_poly.pdbx_strand_id
1 'polypeptide(L)'
;MKYFAYPMRGSMVVLKSVILTVFCLVLAAPALAQRTFDVQLWQKKAPNNNSLGDTAYVKVYLPEKKHATGRAVVICPGGGYEHLAMGHEGTDWAPFFNDQGIAAIVLHYRMPAGNPKVPVSDAEETLRLVRRNAQAWNIDADNVGIMGFSAGGHLASTVATLSKDDAKPNFQILFYPVITMLDGYCHQGSRKNLLGEHARKKDEQKYCTDMQVTRVTPRAFIALSDDDHVVQPMNGVNYYAELYRHDVPASLHVYPSGGHGYGLHTNFRYHIEMLLDLKAWLQSF
;
A
#
# COMPACT_ATOMS: atom_id res chain seq x y z
N MET A 1 -20.82 82.51 -71.89
CA MET A 1 -21.49 81.72 -70.77
C MET A 1 -20.38 81.10 -69.94
N LYS A 2 -20.26 81.53 -68.69
CA LYS A 2 -19.19 81.18 -67.83
C LYS A 2 -19.71 80.06 -66.88
N TYR A 3 -19.08 78.93 -66.92
CA TYR A 3 -19.34 77.88 -65.90
C TYR A 3 -18.34 78.01 -64.78
N PHE A 4 -18.85 78.22 -63.56
CA PHE A 4 -18.05 78.15 -62.30
C PHE A 4 -18.01 76.70 -61.83
N ALA A 5 -16.83 76.19 -61.63
CA ALA A 5 -16.62 74.89 -60.95
C ALA A 5 -16.27 75.18 -59.51
N TYR A 6 -16.98 74.53 -58.53
CA TYR A 6 -16.65 74.50 -57.16
C TYR A 6 -15.88 73.23 -56.86
N PRO A 7 -14.82 73.27 -56.04
CA PRO A 7 -14.14 72.06 -55.60
C PRO A 7 -14.81 71.49 -54.34
N MET A 8 -15.24 70.26 -54.41
CA MET A 8 -15.67 69.51 -53.23
C MET A 8 -14.45 69.05 -52.48
N ARG A 9 -14.31 69.49 -51.20
CA ARG A 9 -13.38 68.94 -50.22
C ARG A 9 -13.97 67.64 -49.62
N GLY A 10 -13.44 66.49 -50.03
CA GLY A 10 -13.71 65.22 -49.38
C GLY A 10 -13.00 65.09 -48.00
N SER A 11 -13.78 65.10 -46.94
CA SER A 11 -13.25 64.72 -45.62
C SER A 11 -13.11 63.20 -45.52
N MET A 12 -11.88 62.75 -45.51
CA MET A 12 -11.57 61.33 -45.31
C MET A 12 -11.65 61.03 -43.83
N VAL A 13 -12.76 60.39 -43.37
CA VAL A 13 -12.91 59.87 -42.01
C VAL A 13 -12.11 58.60 -41.94
N VAL A 14 -10.98 58.63 -41.22
CA VAL A 14 -10.18 57.47 -40.93
C VAL A 14 -10.86 56.73 -39.77
N LEU A 15 -11.57 55.64 -40.08
CA LEU A 15 -12.16 54.76 -39.11
C LEU A 15 -11.03 53.91 -38.51
N LYS A 16 -10.53 54.28 -37.30
CA LYS A 16 -9.60 53.45 -36.54
C LYS A 16 -10.36 52.28 -35.97
N SER A 17 -10.23 51.10 -36.59
CA SER A 17 -10.67 49.82 -36.04
C SER A 17 -9.78 49.47 -34.84
N VAL A 18 -10.32 49.62 -33.64
CA VAL A 18 -9.69 49.09 -32.41
C VAL A 18 -10.02 47.60 -32.36
N ILE A 19 -9.05 46.76 -32.75
CA ILE A 19 -9.13 45.33 -32.57
C ILE A 19 -8.85 45.09 -31.06
N LEU A 20 -9.91 44.86 -30.30
CA LEU A 20 -9.82 44.42 -28.89
C LEU A 20 -9.48 42.94 -28.89
N THR A 21 -8.20 42.59 -28.82
CA THR A 21 -7.73 41.22 -28.65
C THR A 21 -7.97 40.82 -27.19
N VAL A 22 -9.10 40.14 -26.95
CA VAL A 22 -9.36 39.50 -25.66
C VAL A 22 -8.38 38.32 -25.53
N PHE A 23 -7.31 38.51 -24.79
CA PHE A 23 -6.41 37.46 -24.37
C PHE A 23 -7.12 36.64 -23.27
N CYS A 24 -7.84 35.57 -23.66
CA CYS A 24 -8.30 34.58 -22.72
C CYS A 24 -7.06 33.90 -22.11
N LEU A 25 -6.59 34.40 -20.98
CA LEU A 25 -5.70 33.64 -20.10
C LEU A 25 -6.50 32.45 -19.60
N VAL A 26 -6.42 31.33 -20.30
CA VAL A 26 -6.78 30.04 -19.78
C VAL A 26 -5.73 29.77 -18.70
N LEU A 27 -6.03 30.13 -17.45
CA LEU A 27 -5.36 29.59 -16.28
C LEU A 27 -5.61 28.08 -16.33
N ALA A 28 -4.71 27.33 -16.98
CA ALA A 28 -4.62 25.90 -16.80
C ALA A 28 -4.33 25.70 -15.31
N ALA A 29 -5.39 25.50 -14.52
CA ALA A 29 -5.23 24.92 -13.19
C ALA A 29 -4.39 23.66 -13.41
N PRO A 30 -3.27 23.47 -12.70
CA PRO A 30 -2.53 22.23 -12.83
C PRO A 30 -3.55 21.12 -12.57
N ALA A 31 -3.79 20.29 -13.56
CA ALA A 31 -4.55 19.08 -13.36
C ALA A 31 -3.89 18.41 -12.15
N LEU A 32 -4.65 18.21 -11.06
CA LEU A 32 -4.15 17.58 -9.83
C LEU A 32 -3.96 16.11 -10.16
N ALA A 33 -2.94 15.81 -10.97
CA ALA A 33 -2.57 14.49 -11.41
C ALA A 33 -2.22 13.64 -10.21
N GLN A 34 -2.47 12.36 -10.32
CA GLN A 34 -1.92 11.33 -9.43
C GLN A 34 -0.44 11.63 -9.18
N ARG A 35 -0.03 11.74 -7.92
CA ARG A 35 1.36 12.03 -7.57
C ARG A 35 2.08 10.76 -7.17
N THR A 36 3.19 10.47 -7.85
CA THR A 36 4.07 9.34 -7.52
C THR A 36 5.48 9.86 -7.22
N PHE A 37 6.06 9.42 -6.11
CA PHE A 37 7.41 9.79 -5.70
C PHE A 37 7.97 8.79 -4.68
N ASP A 38 9.31 8.78 -4.57
CA ASP A 38 10.01 7.94 -3.61
C ASP A 38 10.42 8.76 -2.37
N VAL A 39 10.39 8.12 -1.20
CA VAL A 39 10.85 8.71 0.06
C VAL A 39 11.81 7.74 0.75
N GLN A 40 13.02 8.18 1.03
CA GLN A 40 13.95 7.42 1.88
C GLN A 40 13.39 7.34 3.30
N LEU A 41 13.27 6.12 3.83
CA LEU A 41 12.64 5.90 5.13
C LEU A 41 13.48 6.45 6.27
N TRP A 42 14.80 6.27 6.19
CA TRP A 42 15.74 6.68 7.22
C TRP A 42 16.67 7.78 6.70
N GLN A 43 16.53 8.98 7.23
CA GLN A 43 17.44 10.10 6.92
C GLN A 43 18.80 9.99 7.61
N LYS A 44 18.88 9.22 8.69
CA LYS A 44 20.06 8.88 9.47
C LYS A 44 20.25 7.39 9.47
N LYS A 45 21.23 6.88 10.21
CA LYS A 45 21.43 5.45 10.39
C LYS A 45 20.13 4.78 10.88
N ALA A 46 19.67 3.80 10.13
CA ALA A 46 18.49 3.03 10.51
C ALA A 46 18.73 2.27 11.83
N PRO A 47 17.71 2.12 12.69
CA PRO A 47 17.79 1.23 13.83
C PRO A 47 17.87 -0.23 13.36
N ASN A 48 18.38 -1.12 14.19
CA ASN A 48 18.39 -2.55 13.88
C ASN A 48 19.08 -2.88 12.55
N ASN A 49 20.39 -2.96 12.53
CA ASN A 49 21.18 -3.25 11.33
C ASN A 49 21.16 -4.76 11.00
N ASN A 50 21.22 -5.11 9.72
CA ASN A 50 21.24 -6.47 9.19
C ASN A 50 22.57 -6.84 8.53
N SER A 51 23.60 -6.17 8.52
CA SER A 51 24.89 -6.44 7.85
C SER A 51 24.86 -6.55 6.30
N LEU A 52 23.70 -6.42 5.64
CA LEU A 52 23.57 -6.56 4.18
C LEU A 52 23.82 -5.24 3.44
N GLY A 53 23.83 -4.13 4.15
CA GLY A 53 24.02 -2.79 3.55
C GLY A 53 22.82 -2.30 2.73
N ASP A 54 21.68 -3.00 2.79
CA ASP A 54 20.44 -2.62 2.13
C ASP A 54 19.78 -1.40 2.81
N THR A 55 18.95 -0.69 2.05
CA THR A 55 18.26 0.53 2.51
C THR A 55 16.76 0.38 2.38
N ALA A 56 16.03 1.02 3.30
CA ALA A 56 14.56 1.07 3.23
C ALA A 56 14.10 2.38 2.60
N TYR A 57 13.14 2.28 1.70
CA TYR A 57 12.44 3.42 1.10
C TYR A 57 10.98 3.04 0.80
N VAL A 58 10.17 4.04 0.55
CA VAL A 58 8.78 3.84 0.10
C VAL A 58 8.54 4.48 -1.25
N LYS A 59 7.74 3.81 -2.07
CA LYS A 59 7.13 4.41 -3.27
C LYS A 59 5.72 4.85 -2.90
N VAL A 60 5.46 6.14 -2.99
CA VAL A 60 4.19 6.74 -2.62
C VAL A 60 3.38 7.00 -3.89
N TYR A 61 2.14 6.53 -3.89
CA TYR A 61 1.16 6.72 -4.95
C TYR A 61 -0.09 7.37 -4.36
N LEU A 62 -0.28 8.65 -4.61
CA LEU A 62 -1.42 9.39 -4.09
C LEU A 62 -2.51 9.49 -5.16
N PRO A 63 -3.78 9.23 -4.83
CA PRO A 63 -4.89 9.44 -5.74
C PRO A 63 -5.05 10.92 -6.09
N GLU A 64 -5.81 11.24 -7.12
CA GLU A 64 -6.20 12.61 -7.38
C GLU A 64 -6.89 13.20 -6.14
N LYS A 65 -6.50 14.39 -5.74
CA LYS A 65 -6.99 15.03 -4.50
C LYS A 65 -8.52 15.08 -4.41
N LYS A 66 -9.20 15.32 -5.53
CA LYS A 66 -10.67 15.39 -5.60
C LYS A 66 -11.39 14.06 -5.33
N HIS A 67 -10.68 12.93 -5.51
CA HIS A 67 -11.19 11.57 -5.30
C HIS A 67 -10.68 10.92 -4.02
N ALA A 68 -9.72 11.55 -3.34
CA ALA A 68 -9.09 10.99 -2.15
C ALA A 68 -10.10 10.83 -1.00
N THR A 69 -10.18 9.63 -0.47
CA THR A 69 -11.05 9.28 0.67
C THR A 69 -10.42 9.60 2.02
N GLY A 70 -9.13 9.94 2.05
CA GLY A 70 -8.33 10.03 3.26
C GLY A 70 -7.71 8.68 3.68
N ARG A 71 -8.16 7.55 3.14
CA ARG A 71 -7.60 6.23 3.47
C ARG A 71 -6.24 6.03 2.82
N ALA A 72 -5.35 5.31 3.52
CA ALA A 72 -4.05 4.90 3.00
C ALA A 72 -3.75 3.44 3.35
N VAL A 73 -2.93 2.78 2.52
CA VAL A 73 -2.45 1.42 2.76
C VAL A 73 -0.94 1.33 2.54
N VAL A 74 -0.22 0.83 3.53
CA VAL A 74 1.19 0.44 3.43
C VAL A 74 1.26 -0.98 2.89
N ILE A 75 1.97 -1.21 1.80
CA ILE A 75 2.05 -2.49 1.10
C ILE A 75 3.43 -3.11 1.34
N CYS A 76 3.46 -4.31 1.90
CA CYS A 76 4.65 -5.10 2.17
C CYS A 76 4.72 -6.29 1.19
N PRO A 77 5.54 -6.23 0.14
CA PRO A 77 5.71 -7.34 -0.80
C PRO A 77 6.24 -8.61 -0.13
N GLY A 78 5.94 -9.76 -0.70
CA GLY A 78 6.53 -11.04 -0.30
C GLY A 78 7.93 -11.25 -0.87
N GLY A 79 8.39 -12.49 -0.80
CA GLY A 79 9.72 -12.92 -1.28
C GLY A 79 10.54 -13.64 -0.22
N GLY A 80 9.87 -14.32 0.72
CA GLY A 80 10.51 -15.24 1.68
C GLY A 80 11.45 -14.57 2.69
N TYR A 81 11.43 -13.24 2.83
CA TYR A 81 12.45 -12.46 3.55
C TYR A 81 13.86 -12.59 2.96
N GLU A 82 13.97 -12.93 1.69
CA GLU A 82 15.22 -13.07 0.93
C GLU A 82 15.31 -11.99 -0.17
N HIS A 83 14.18 -11.65 -0.76
CA HIS A 83 14.02 -10.60 -1.76
C HIS A 83 12.64 -9.94 -1.65
N LEU A 84 12.31 -9.02 -2.55
CA LEU A 84 11.00 -8.36 -2.61
C LEU A 84 10.36 -8.52 -4.00
N ALA A 85 9.16 -9.08 -4.03
CA ALA A 85 8.33 -9.18 -5.23
C ALA A 85 7.63 -7.83 -5.53
N MET A 86 8.41 -6.80 -5.82
CA MET A 86 7.98 -5.40 -5.90
C MET A 86 6.91 -5.09 -6.96
N GLY A 87 6.77 -5.90 -8.01
CA GLY A 87 5.74 -5.73 -9.05
C GLY A 87 4.37 -6.18 -8.56
N HIS A 88 4.00 -7.44 -8.85
CA HIS A 88 2.67 -8.02 -8.63
C HIS A 88 2.21 -8.11 -7.16
N GLU A 89 3.13 -7.99 -6.21
CA GLU A 89 2.85 -7.93 -4.76
C GLU A 89 3.15 -6.53 -4.17
N GLY A 90 3.42 -5.55 -5.01
CA GLY A 90 3.78 -4.21 -4.60
C GLY A 90 3.19 -3.12 -5.49
N THR A 91 3.98 -2.60 -6.42
CA THR A 91 3.65 -1.40 -7.21
C THR A 91 2.43 -1.56 -8.10
N ASP A 92 2.16 -2.77 -8.60
CA ASP A 92 1.02 -3.01 -9.49
C ASP A 92 -0.34 -2.81 -8.80
N TRP A 93 -0.37 -2.86 -7.46
CA TRP A 93 -1.57 -2.58 -6.67
C TRP A 93 -1.93 -1.09 -6.57
N ALA A 94 -1.00 -0.19 -6.87
CA ALA A 94 -1.23 1.23 -6.71
C ALA A 94 -2.43 1.77 -7.54
N PRO A 95 -2.61 1.39 -8.82
CA PRO A 95 -3.81 1.78 -9.58
C PRO A 95 -5.11 1.31 -8.93
N PHE A 96 -5.18 0.05 -8.48
CA PHE A 96 -6.38 -0.49 -7.81
C PHE A 96 -6.82 0.34 -6.61
N PHE A 97 -5.87 0.74 -5.76
CA PHE A 97 -6.18 1.58 -4.60
C PHE A 97 -6.47 3.02 -4.98
N ASN A 98 -5.69 3.60 -5.89
CA ASN A 98 -5.89 4.99 -6.31
C ASN A 98 -7.23 5.21 -7.03
N ASP A 99 -7.71 4.23 -7.80
CA ASP A 99 -9.03 4.26 -8.45
C ASP A 99 -10.19 4.27 -7.42
N GLN A 100 -9.92 3.82 -6.20
CA GLN A 100 -10.84 3.88 -5.07
C GLN A 100 -10.59 5.08 -4.15
N GLY A 101 -9.71 6.00 -4.53
CA GLY A 101 -9.36 7.17 -3.73
C GLY A 101 -8.48 6.86 -2.52
N ILE A 102 -7.83 5.70 -2.49
CA ILE A 102 -6.96 5.25 -1.39
C ILE A 102 -5.49 5.47 -1.79
N ALA A 103 -4.69 6.08 -0.93
CA ALA A 103 -3.26 6.20 -1.14
C ALA A 103 -2.56 4.86 -0.95
N ALA A 104 -1.66 4.49 -1.87
CA ALA A 104 -0.84 3.29 -1.77
C ALA A 104 0.61 3.65 -1.49
N ILE A 105 1.20 3.03 -0.47
CA ILE A 105 2.58 3.27 -0.03
C ILE A 105 3.31 1.94 -0.04
N VAL A 106 4.08 1.68 -1.10
CA VAL A 106 4.79 0.40 -1.28
C VAL A 106 6.14 0.48 -0.58
N LEU A 107 6.31 -0.38 0.43
CA LEU A 107 7.51 -0.42 1.24
C LEU A 107 8.56 -1.37 0.65
N HIS A 108 9.72 -0.83 0.33
CA HIS A 108 10.93 -1.60 0.14
C HIS A 108 11.64 -1.75 1.49
N TYR A 109 11.28 -2.80 2.24
CA TYR A 109 11.86 -3.05 3.56
C TYR A 109 13.19 -3.80 3.45
N ARG A 110 14.08 -3.58 4.44
CA ARG A 110 15.36 -4.28 4.54
C ARG A 110 15.16 -5.73 4.95
N MET A 111 16.01 -6.60 4.41
CA MET A 111 15.98 -8.02 4.74
C MET A 111 16.40 -8.25 6.20
N PRO A 112 15.76 -9.20 6.89
CA PRO A 112 16.04 -9.45 8.32
C PRO A 112 17.44 -10.04 8.57
N ALA A 113 17.93 -10.92 7.72
CA ALA A 113 19.18 -11.65 7.93
C ALA A 113 19.29 -12.24 9.37
N GLY A 114 18.21 -12.86 9.85
CA GLY A 114 18.10 -13.42 11.19
C GLY A 114 17.74 -12.40 12.29
N ASN A 115 17.50 -11.13 11.94
CA ASN A 115 17.08 -10.10 12.89
C ASN A 115 15.69 -9.55 12.52
N PRO A 116 14.61 -10.07 13.09
CA PRO A 116 13.25 -9.68 12.74
C PRO A 116 12.93 -8.20 13.03
N LYS A 117 13.71 -7.56 13.92
CA LYS A 117 13.51 -6.15 14.23
C LYS A 117 13.83 -5.22 13.05
N VAL A 118 14.61 -5.68 12.07
CA VAL A 118 14.99 -4.87 10.88
C VAL A 118 13.75 -4.55 10.05
N PRO A 119 13.06 -5.52 9.41
CA PRO A 119 11.87 -5.23 8.62
C PRO A 119 10.71 -4.69 9.46
N VAL A 120 10.55 -5.12 10.71
CA VAL A 120 9.51 -4.61 11.60
C VAL A 120 9.69 -3.12 11.85
N SER A 121 10.93 -2.66 12.16
CA SER A 121 11.17 -1.23 12.34
C SER A 121 10.92 -0.42 11.06
N ASP A 122 11.17 -0.98 9.88
CA ASP A 122 10.90 -0.31 8.61
C ASP A 122 9.38 -0.17 8.35
N ALA A 123 8.61 -1.22 8.63
CA ALA A 123 7.16 -1.18 8.47
C ALA A 123 6.49 -0.24 9.49
N GLU A 124 6.94 -0.26 10.75
CA GLU A 124 6.48 0.67 11.78
C GLU A 124 6.78 2.12 11.42
N GLU A 125 8.01 2.41 10.98
CA GLU A 125 8.40 3.76 10.58
C GLU A 125 7.64 4.23 9.34
N THR A 126 7.30 3.32 8.43
CA THR A 126 6.46 3.66 7.27
C THR A 126 5.07 4.11 7.71
N LEU A 127 4.43 3.43 8.65
CA LEU A 127 3.14 3.85 9.21
C LEU A 127 3.24 5.23 9.88
N ARG A 128 4.31 5.46 10.66
CA ARG A 128 4.59 6.79 11.26
C ARG A 128 4.86 7.86 10.21
N LEU A 129 5.62 7.53 9.16
CA LEU A 129 5.88 8.44 8.03
C LEU A 129 4.59 8.88 7.36
N VAL A 130 3.67 7.96 7.08
CA VAL A 130 2.37 8.25 6.48
C VAL A 130 1.58 9.19 7.39
N ARG A 131 1.49 8.91 8.67
CA ARG A 131 0.78 9.74 9.65
C ARG A 131 1.39 11.13 9.80
N ARG A 132 2.71 11.25 9.85
CA ARG A 132 3.38 12.57 9.89
C ARG A 132 3.13 13.42 8.65
N ASN A 133 2.90 12.78 7.51
CA ASN A 133 2.63 13.46 6.25
C ASN A 133 1.13 13.51 5.89
N ALA A 134 0.24 13.12 6.79
CA ALA A 134 -1.19 12.96 6.54
C ALA A 134 -1.82 14.20 5.90
N GLN A 135 -1.58 15.38 6.45
CA GLN A 135 -2.07 16.65 5.90
C GLN A 135 -1.54 16.92 4.49
N ALA A 136 -0.23 16.77 4.27
CA ALA A 136 0.43 17.04 2.98
C ALA A 136 0.01 16.06 1.87
N TRP A 137 -0.35 14.84 2.26
CA TRP A 137 -0.75 13.74 1.37
C TRP A 137 -2.27 13.59 1.26
N ASN A 138 -3.05 14.43 1.95
CA ASN A 138 -4.51 14.35 2.04
C ASN A 138 -4.99 12.98 2.54
N ILE A 139 -4.37 12.52 3.62
CA ILE A 139 -4.65 11.26 4.31
C ILE A 139 -5.24 11.58 5.69
N ASP A 140 -6.14 10.75 6.17
CA ASP A 140 -6.59 10.70 7.55
C ASP A 140 -5.62 9.81 8.35
N ALA A 141 -4.96 10.37 9.35
CA ALA A 141 -3.99 9.65 10.18
C ALA A 141 -4.60 8.46 10.94
N ASP A 142 -5.91 8.49 11.17
CA ASP A 142 -6.65 7.42 11.86
C ASP A 142 -7.24 6.39 10.88
N ASN A 143 -6.87 6.45 9.59
CA ASN A 143 -7.34 5.52 8.56
C ASN A 143 -6.21 4.97 7.68
N VAL A 144 -5.14 4.50 8.32
CA VAL A 144 -3.94 3.94 7.68
C VAL A 144 -3.84 2.45 7.95
N GLY A 145 -4.00 1.64 6.90
CA GLY A 145 -3.88 0.19 6.96
C GLY A 145 -2.51 -0.34 6.53
N ILE A 146 -2.35 -1.65 6.70
CA ILE A 146 -1.19 -2.39 6.21
C ILE A 146 -1.66 -3.58 5.37
N MET A 147 -0.97 -3.84 4.28
CA MET A 147 -1.20 -4.97 3.38
C MET A 147 0.08 -5.76 3.23
N GLY A 148 -0.02 -7.07 3.11
CA GLY A 148 1.16 -7.87 2.85
C GLY A 148 0.87 -9.21 2.21
N PHE A 149 1.88 -9.73 1.53
CA PHE A 149 1.85 -10.97 0.75
C PHE A 149 2.89 -11.94 1.29
N SER A 150 2.54 -13.23 1.45
CA SER A 150 3.52 -14.25 1.83
C SER A 150 4.34 -13.84 3.07
N ALA A 151 5.65 -13.74 2.97
CA ALA A 151 6.52 -13.21 4.04
C ALA A 151 6.19 -11.73 4.38
N GLY A 152 5.81 -10.90 3.40
CA GLY A 152 5.29 -9.55 3.65
C GLY A 152 3.95 -9.57 4.38
N GLY A 153 3.12 -10.60 4.18
CA GLY A 153 1.91 -10.87 4.98
C GLY A 153 2.25 -11.20 6.43
N HIS A 154 3.34 -11.92 6.67
CA HIS A 154 3.86 -12.13 8.00
C HIS A 154 4.33 -10.80 8.63
N LEU A 155 5.05 -9.96 7.89
CA LEU A 155 5.46 -8.65 8.37
C LEU A 155 4.25 -7.78 8.71
N ALA A 156 3.24 -7.74 7.85
CA ALA A 156 2.01 -6.98 8.06
C ALA A 156 1.24 -7.47 9.31
N SER A 157 1.05 -8.78 9.47
CA SER A 157 0.39 -9.35 10.64
C SER A 157 1.22 -9.18 11.93
N THR A 158 2.56 -9.20 11.84
CA THR A 158 3.45 -8.91 12.97
C THR A 158 3.25 -7.47 13.47
N VAL A 159 3.23 -6.50 12.55
CA VAL A 159 2.99 -5.09 12.90
C VAL A 159 1.56 -4.91 13.45
N ALA A 160 0.57 -5.56 12.84
CA ALA A 160 -0.82 -5.48 13.28
C ALA A 160 -1.04 -6.03 14.71
N THR A 161 -0.29 -7.05 15.12
CA THR A 161 -0.47 -7.70 16.42
C THR A 161 0.49 -7.20 17.49
N LEU A 162 1.74 -6.83 17.14
CA LEU A 162 2.76 -6.49 18.13
C LEU A 162 3.04 -5.01 18.29
N SER A 163 2.78 -4.20 17.25
CA SER A 163 3.05 -2.76 17.30
C SER A 163 1.98 -2.00 18.10
N LYS A 164 2.36 -0.84 18.60
CA LYS A 164 1.53 0.01 19.48
C LYS A 164 1.48 1.44 18.95
N ASP A 165 0.57 2.20 19.52
CA ASP A 165 0.46 3.64 19.32
C ASP A 165 0.42 4.02 17.82
N ASP A 166 1.25 4.97 17.42
CA ASP A 166 1.34 5.50 16.05
C ASP A 166 1.93 4.53 15.00
N ALA A 167 2.46 3.39 15.43
CA ALA A 167 2.92 2.32 14.54
C ALA A 167 1.86 1.23 14.31
N LYS A 168 0.73 1.26 15.02
CA LYS A 168 -0.33 0.26 14.84
C LYS A 168 -1.22 0.63 13.67
N PRO A 169 -1.45 -0.28 12.69
CA PRO A 169 -2.36 -0.01 11.58
C PRO A 169 -3.82 -0.01 12.04
N ASN A 170 -4.71 0.66 11.28
CA ASN A 170 -6.14 0.69 11.55
C ASN A 170 -6.89 -0.51 10.95
N PHE A 171 -6.33 -1.13 9.91
CA PHE A 171 -6.80 -2.36 9.29
C PHE A 171 -5.66 -3.13 8.65
N GLN A 172 -5.85 -4.41 8.34
CA GLN A 172 -4.86 -5.26 7.68
C GLN A 172 -5.46 -6.06 6.52
N ILE A 173 -4.67 -6.24 5.46
CA ILE A 173 -5.01 -7.02 4.26
C ILE A 173 -3.90 -8.05 4.05
N LEU A 174 -4.23 -9.33 4.08
CA LEU A 174 -3.26 -10.41 4.06
C LEU A 174 -3.54 -11.36 2.90
N PHE A 175 -2.59 -11.50 2.00
CA PHE A 175 -2.63 -12.44 0.89
C PHE A 175 -1.70 -13.61 1.15
N TYR A 176 -2.24 -14.82 1.15
CA TYR A 176 -1.50 -16.07 1.42
C TYR A 176 -0.36 -15.89 2.43
N PRO A 177 -0.66 -15.29 3.61
CA PRO A 177 0.38 -14.85 4.53
C PRO A 177 1.09 -16.04 5.17
N VAL A 178 2.39 -15.93 5.36
CA VAL A 178 3.07 -16.70 6.41
C VAL A 178 2.56 -16.17 7.75
N ILE A 179 2.23 -17.05 8.68
CA ILE A 179 1.70 -16.71 10.01
C ILE A 179 2.48 -17.40 11.11
N THR A 180 2.62 -18.74 11.04
CA THR A 180 3.33 -19.49 12.06
C THR A 180 4.81 -19.63 11.74
N MET A 181 5.63 -19.60 12.82
CA MET A 181 7.05 -19.92 12.79
C MET A 181 7.34 -21.28 13.47
N LEU A 182 6.29 -21.97 13.95
CA LEU A 182 6.38 -23.31 14.53
C LEU A 182 6.19 -24.38 13.47
N ASP A 183 6.74 -25.55 13.70
CA ASP A 183 6.58 -26.71 12.81
C ASP A 183 5.10 -27.06 12.57
N GLY A 184 4.84 -27.72 11.44
CA GLY A 184 3.51 -28.06 10.97
C GLY A 184 3.16 -27.31 9.69
N TYR A 185 2.83 -26.03 9.79
CA TYR A 185 2.45 -25.20 8.63
C TYR A 185 3.46 -24.10 8.30
N CYS A 186 4.61 -24.11 8.96
CA CYS A 186 5.65 -23.10 8.81
C CYS A 186 6.28 -23.11 7.41
N HIS A 187 6.38 -21.95 6.80
CA HIS A 187 7.26 -21.76 5.65
C HIS A 187 8.71 -21.64 6.12
N GLN A 188 9.45 -22.74 6.03
CA GLN A 188 10.79 -22.87 6.63
C GLN A 188 11.80 -21.84 6.09
N GLY A 189 11.72 -21.47 4.81
CA GLY A 189 12.56 -20.42 4.23
C GLY A 189 12.35 -19.06 4.92
N SER A 190 11.11 -18.64 5.07
CA SER A 190 10.79 -17.38 5.77
C SER A 190 11.20 -17.42 7.25
N ARG A 191 11.01 -18.54 7.95
CA ARG A 191 11.44 -18.70 9.33
C ARG A 191 12.96 -18.56 9.48
N LYS A 192 13.73 -19.28 8.64
CA LYS A 192 15.19 -19.22 8.62
C LYS A 192 15.69 -17.80 8.33
N ASN A 193 15.17 -17.16 7.30
CA ASN A 193 15.59 -15.82 6.90
C ASN A 193 15.23 -14.77 7.98
N LEU A 194 14.06 -14.90 8.61
CA LEU A 194 13.59 -13.96 9.64
C LEU A 194 14.33 -14.13 10.97
N LEU A 195 14.43 -15.36 11.46
CA LEU A 195 14.86 -15.65 12.84
C LEU A 195 16.27 -16.24 12.94
N GLY A 196 16.86 -16.61 11.79
CA GLY A 196 18.13 -17.31 11.73
C GLY A 196 17.96 -18.83 11.80
N GLU A 197 19.04 -19.56 11.52
CA GLU A 197 19.05 -21.04 11.42
C GLU A 197 18.75 -21.69 12.78
N HIS A 198 19.21 -21.10 13.86
CA HIS A 198 19.08 -21.60 15.22
C HIS A 198 18.14 -20.73 16.07
N ALA A 199 16.95 -20.48 15.55
CA ALA A 199 15.94 -19.69 16.25
C ALA A 199 15.57 -20.31 17.60
N ARG A 200 15.46 -19.46 18.62
CA ARG A 200 15.01 -19.95 19.94
C ARG A 200 13.50 -20.10 19.92
N LYS A 201 12.98 -21.13 20.54
CA LYS A 201 11.53 -21.42 20.61
C LYS A 201 10.69 -20.21 21.04
N LYS A 202 11.20 -19.39 21.97
CA LYS A 202 10.52 -18.16 22.41
C LYS A 202 10.40 -17.11 21.31
N ASP A 203 11.39 -17.03 20.41
CA ASP A 203 11.36 -16.11 19.30
C ASP A 203 10.42 -16.63 18.21
N GLU A 204 10.40 -17.93 17.95
CA GLU A 204 9.41 -18.57 17.09
C GLU A 204 7.99 -18.31 17.59
N GLN A 205 7.70 -18.56 18.85
CA GLN A 205 6.40 -18.29 19.46
C GLN A 205 6.00 -16.81 19.39
N LYS A 206 6.95 -15.91 19.63
CA LYS A 206 6.72 -14.47 19.55
C LYS A 206 6.31 -14.04 18.15
N TYR A 207 6.88 -14.64 17.11
CA TYR A 207 6.61 -14.32 15.72
C TYR A 207 5.59 -15.27 15.06
N CYS A 208 4.90 -16.13 15.82
CA CYS A 208 3.64 -16.75 15.43
C CYS A 208 2.53 -15.74 15.64
N THR A 209 2.10 -15.06 14.58
CA THR A 209 1.23 -13.89 14.70
C THR A 209 -0.20 -14.26 15.08
N ASP A 210 -0.65 -15.48 14.81
CA ASP A 210 -1.88 -16.06 15.35
C ASP A 210 -1.88 -16.10 16.89
N MET A 211 -0.75 -16.45 17.52
CA MET A 211 -0.59 -16.46 18.98
C MET A 211 -0.54 -15.05 19.59
N GLN A 212 -0.43 -14.01 18.80
CA GLN A 212 -0.34 -12.61 19.23
C GLN A 212 -1.65 -11.82 19.04
N VAL A 213 -2.68 -12.46 18.51
CA VAL A 213 -4.00 -11.83 18.32
C VAL A 213 -4.60 -11.45 19.67
N THR A 214 -5.16 -10.27 19.75
CA THR A 214 -5.88 -9.75 20.91
C THR A 214 -7.13 -8.99 20.44
N ARG A 215 -8.02 -8.62 21.37
CA ARG A 215 -9.22 -7.81 21.06
C ARG A 215 -8.93 -6.44 20.43
N VAL A 216 -7.69 -5.96 20.54
CA VAL A 216 -7.26 -4.69 19.93
C VAL A 216 -6.49 -4.89 18.62
N THR A 217 -6.39 -6.13 18.12
CA THR A 217 -5.87 -6.39 16.78
C THR A 217 -6.80 -5.79 15.74
N PRO A 218 -6.28 -5.08 14.72
CA PRO A 218 -7.15 -4.43 13.73
C PRO A 218 -7.88 -5.44 12.85
N ARG A 219 -9.05 -5.03 12.32
CA ARG A 219 -9.85 -5.81 11.38
C ARG A 219 -9.02 -6.32 10.22
N ALA A 220 -9.38 -7.48 9.67
CA ALA A 220 -8.59 -8.16 8.66
C ALA A 220 -9.39 -8.59 7.43
N PHE A 221 -8.77 -8.46 6.24
CA PHE A 221 -9.12 -9.19 5.03
C PHE A 221 -8.05 -10.24 4.77
N ILE A 222 -8.42 -11.49 4.51
CA ILE A 222 -7.50 -12.60 4.29
C ILE A 222 -7.91 -13.32 3.00
N ALA A 223 -6.98 -13.45 2.06
CA ALA A 223 -7.20 -14.16 0.79
C ALA A 223 -6.16 -15.29 0.62
N LEU A 224 -6.63 -16.48 0.36
CA LEU A 224 -5.85 -17.71 0.27
C LEU A 224 -6.20 -18.49 -0.99
N SER A 225 -5.33 -19.43 -1.37
CA SER A 225 -5.60 -20.46 -2.38
C SER A 225 -5.56 -21.84 -1.72
N ASP A 226 -6.54 -22.68 -1.96
CA ASP A 226 -6.66 -24.02 -1.34
C ASP A 226 -5.51 -24.95 -1.76
N ASP A 227 -5.03 -24.77 -2.98
CA ASP A 227 -3.91 -25.52 -3.59
C ASP A 227 -2.53 -24.89 -3.35
N ASP A 228 -2.38 -23.98 -2.38
CA ASP A 228 -1.08 -23.40 -2.03
C ASP A 228 -0.22 -24.41 -1.24
N HIS A 229 0.79 -24.96 -1.92
CA HIS A 229 1.75 -25.91 -1.34
C HIS A 229 3.05 -25.25 -0.84
N VAL A 230 3.22 -23.94 -1.01
CA VAL A 230 4.39 -23.18 -0.55
C VAL A 230 4.12 -22.62 0.85
N VAL A 231 3.02 -21.88 0.99
CA VAL A 231 2.52 -21.41 2.30
C VAL A 231 1.12 -21.98 2.50
N GLN A 232 1.06 -23.10 3.21
CA GLN A 232 -0.20 -23.83 3.38
C GLN A 232 -1.31 -22.90 3.88
N PRO A 233 -2.54 -23.01 3.33
CA PRO A 233 -3.65 -22.09 3.64
C PRO A 233 -4.03 -22.11 5.12
N MET A 234 -3.67 -23.16 5.86
CA MET A 234 -3.87 -23.24 7.31
C MET A 234 -3.19 -22.10 8.08
N ASN A 235 -2.16 -21.45 7.53
CA ASN A 235 -1.61 -20.21 8.11
C ASN A 235 -2.71 -19.15 8.25
N GLY A 236 -3.38 -18.78 7.16
CA GLY A 236 -4.44 -17.77 7.17
C GLY A 236 -5.70 -18.24 7.89
N VAL A 237 -6.07 -19.52 7.76
CA VAL A 237 -7.23 -20.12 8.46
C VAL A 237 -7.07 -20.03 9.98
N ASN A 238 -5.91 -20.42 10.52
CA ASN A 238 -5.63 -20.34 11.95
C ASN A 238 -5.63 -18.88 12.45
N TYR A 239 -5.05 -17.96 11.67
CA TYR A 239 -5.07 -16.54 12.00
C TYR A 239 -6.51 -16.00 12.07
N TYR A 240 -7.35 -16.33 11.09
CA TYR A 240 -8.77 -15.99 11.11
C TYR A 240 -9.48 -16.57 12.33
N ALA A 241 -9.21 -17.83 12.69
CA ALA A 241 -9.80 -18.46 13.86
C ALA A 241 -9.46 -17.73 15.16
N GLU A 242 -8.22 -17.23 15.29
CA GLU A 242 -7.83 -16.44 16.46
C GLU A 242 -8.46 -15.03 16.43
N LEU A 243 -8.55 -14.38 15.27
CA LEU A 243 -9.29 -13.11 15.13
C LEU A 243 -10.75 -13.29 15.59
N TYR A 244 -11.43 -14.35 15.14
CA TYR A 244 -12.79 -14.68 15.54
C TYR A 244 -12.92 -14.90 17.07
N ARG A 245 -12.02 -15.67 17.68
CA ARG A 245 -12.01 -15.92 19.13
C ARG A 245 -11.82 -14.65 19.96
N HIS A 246 -11.24 -13.61 19.38
CA HIS A 246 -10.98 -12.33 20.04
C HIS A 246 -11.97 -11.22 19.65
N ASP A 247 -13.09 -11.57 19.01
CA ASP A 247 -14.11 -10.64 18.53
C ASP A 247 -13.58 -9.56 17.56
N VAL A 248 -12.53 -9.87 16.80
CA VAL A 248 -11.96 -8.99 15.79
C VAL A 248 -12.69 -9.20 14.45
N PRO A 249 -13.29 -8.17 13.84
CA PRO A 249 -13.95 -8.31 12.54
C PRO A 249 -12.96 -8.76 11.46
N ALA A 250 -13.26 -9.85 10.76
CA ALA A 250 -12.41 -10.39 9.71
C ALA A 250 -13.22 -11.02 8.58
N SER A 251 -12.67 -10.98 7.38
CA SER A 251 -13.18 -11.66 6.18
C SER A 251 -12.12 -12.62 5.67
N LEU A 252 -12.52 -13.89 5.47
CA LEU A 252 -11.64 -14.95 4.97
C LEU A 252 -12.17 -15.46 3.63
N HIS A 253 -11.32 -15.43 2.61
CA HIS A 253 -11.59 -15.93 1.26
C HIS A 253 -10.59 -17.02 0.92
N VAL A 254 -11.08 -18.21 0.58
CA VAL A 254 -10.25 -19.34 0.15
C VAL A 254 -10.68 -19.70 -1.27
N TYR A 255 -9.85 -19.35 -2.24
CA TYR A 255 -10.13 -19.65 -3.64
C TYR A 255 -9.70 -21.09 -3.96
N PRO A 256 -10.47 -21.84 -4.75
CA PRO A 256 -10.22 -23.27 -4.99
C PRO A 256 -8.85 -23.58 -5.61
N SER A 257 -8.26 -22.64 -6.33
CA SER A 257 -6.94 -22.81 -6.97
C SER A 257 -6.27 -21.47 -7.21
N GLY A 258 -4.96 -21.48 -7.41
CA GLY A 258 -4.13 -20.30 -7.69
C GLY A 258 -2.68 -20.49 -7.22
N GLY A 259 -2.45 -21.49 -6.39
CA GLY A 259 -1.14 -21.74 -5.80
C GLY A 259 -0.68 -20.57 -4.94
N HIS A 260 0.63 -20.37 -4.89
CA HIS A 260 1.28 -19.29 -4.13
C HIS A 260 1.71 -18.14 -5.04
N GLY A 261 1.66 -16.91 -4.53
CA GLY A 261 2.29 -15.76 -5.19
C GLY A 261 1.49 -15.19 -6.36
N TYR A 262 0.17 -15.43 -6.44
CA TYR A 262 -0.66 -14.89 -7.53
C TYR A 262 -0.74 -13.36 -7.52
N GLY A 263 -0.61 -12.70 -6.38
CA GLY A 263 -0.63 -11.24 -6.26
C GLY A 263 -1.69 -10.57 -7.12
N LEU A 264 -1.27 -9.61 -7.96
CA LEU A 264 -2.15 -8.95 -8.92
C LEU A 264 -2.05 -9.54 -10.35
N HIS A 265 -1.55 -10.77 -10.51
CA HIS A 265 -1.48 -11.38 -11.83
C HIS A 265 -2.86 -11.61 -12.44
N THR A 266 -3.07 -11.12 -13.68
CA THR A 266 -4.34 -11.22 -14.40
C THR A 266 -4.67 -12.65 -14.86
N ASN A 267 -3.70 -13.54 -14.88
CA ASN A 267 -3.90 -14.98 -15.16
C ASN A 267 -4.35 -15.78 -13.93
N PHE A 268 -4.40 -15.18 -12.74
CA PHE A 268 -5.07 -15.79 -11.60
C PHE A 268 -6.56 -15.95 -11.91
N ARG A 269 -7.05 -17.19 -11.86
CA ARG A 269 -8.43 -17.51 -12.29
C ARG A 269 -9.50 -16.69 -11.59
N TYR A 270 -9.29 -16.35 -10.34
CA TYR A 270 -10.25 -15.61 -9.51
C TYR A 270 -9.83 -14.14 -9.31
N HIS A 271 -9.06 -13.61 -10.26
CA HIS A 271 -8.54 -12.24 -10.18
C HIS A 271 -9.64 -11.20 -9.99
N ILE A 272 -10.73 -11.31 -10.75
CA ILE A 272 -11.83 -10.33 -10.69
C ILE A 272 -12.61 -10.48 -9.39
N GLU A 273 -12.97 -11.70 -9.01
CA GLU A 273 -13.68 -12.00 -7.77
C GLU A 273 -12.89 -11.50 -6.55
N MET A 274 -11.61 -11.76 -6.51
CA MET A 274 -10.69 -11.30 -5.47
C MET A 274 -10.68 -9.76 -5.34
N LEU A 275 -10.62 -9.05 -6.45
CA LEU A 275 -10.63 -7.58 -6.44
C LEU A 275 -12.01 -7.04 -5.99
N LEU A 276 -13.10 -7.69 -6.40
CA LEU A 276 -14.44 -7.32 -5.97
C LEU A 276 -14.65 -7.58 -4.47
N ASP A 277 -14.20 -8.73 -3.96
CA ASP A 277 -14.26 -9.08 -2.54
C ASP A 277 -13.48 -8.05 -1.70
N LEU A 278 -12.24 -7.73 -2.10
CA LEU A 278 -11.42 -6.73 -1.41
C LEU A 278 -12.07 -5.34 -1.46
N LYS A 279 -12.61 -4.94 -2.62
CA LYS A 279 -13.31 -3.67 -2.77
C LYS A 279 -14.55 -3.59 -1.87
N ALA A 280 -15.38 -4.64 -1.86
CA ALA A 280 -16.56 -4.71 -1.01
C ALA A 280 -16.18 -4.64 0.47
N TRP A 281 -15.12 -5.33 0.88
CA TRP A 281 -14.63 -5.27 2.26
C TRP A 281 -14.12 -3.87 2.62
N LEU A 282 -13.34 -3.21 1.76
CA LEU A 282 -12.86 -1.83 1.98
C LEU A 282 -14.01 -0.82 2.10
N GLN A 283 -15.17 -1.09 1.50
CA GLN A 283 -16.37 -0.25 1.56
C GLN A 283 -17.25 -0.53 2.78
N SER A 284 -16.97 -1.58 3.56
CA SER A 284 -17.81 -2.00 4.69
C SER A 284 -17.54 -1.24 5.99
N PHE A 285 -16.58 -0.32 6.03
CA PHE A 285 -16.22 0.47 7.22
C PHE A 285 -15.64 1.84 6.90
#